data_e052c1356e6b77864a798d4d389793bc
#
_entry.id   e052c1356e6b77864a798d4d389793bc
#
_cell.length_a   1.000
_cell.length_b   1.000
_cell.length_c   1.000
_cell.angle_alpha   90.00
_cell.angle_beta   90.00
_cell.angle_gamma   90.00
#
_symmetry.space_group_name_H-M   'P 1'
#
loop_
_entity.id
_entity.type
_entity.pdbx_description
1 polymer ?
#
loop_
_entity_poly.entity_id
_entity_poly.type
_entity_poly.pdbx_seq_one_letter_code
_entity_poly.pdbx_strand_id
1 'polypeptide(L)'
;TAKLNLNVVLEKNTNINFLGMQLRDMSIEELEEIDLSHGVKVSNNRNSSLYRMGIREGYILTEINSISIKKTDDLSLINSNTKINQMIFFSPEGEKERLIFE
;
A
#
# COMPACT_ATOMS: atom_id res chain seq x y z
N THR A 1 -4.86 12.78 29.23
CA THR A 1 -4.88 12.63 28.81
C THR A 1 -4.92 12.69 27.93
N ALA A 2 -4.87 12.63 28.25
CA ALA A 2 -4.88 12.43 27.54
C ALA A 2 -4.70 12.38 26.75
N LYS A 3 -4.73 12.39 27.14
CA LYS A 3 -4.41 12.30 26.54
C LYS A 3 -4.30 12.02 25.70
N LEU A 4 -4.28 11.65 25.66
CA LEU A 4 -4.20 11.31 24.90
C LEU A 4 -4.34 11.08 24.06
N ASN A 5 -4.40 10.91 24.31
CA ASN A 5 -4.70 10.50 23.60
C ASN A 5 -4.82 10.91 22.64
N LEU A 6 -4.75 11.21 22.52
CA LEU A 6 -4.58 11.59 21.66
C LEU A 6 -3.77 11.55 20.68
N ASN A 7 -3.13 11.46 20.69
CA ASN A 7 -2.06 11.45 19.94
C ASN A 7 -1.99 10.31 19.19
N VAL A 8 -2.12 9.49 19.73
CA VAL A 8 -2.30 8.27 19.16
C VAL A 8 -3.14 8.32 17.97
N VAL A 9 -4.05 9.14 18.03
CA VAL A 9 -4.99 9.29 16.98
C VAL A 9 -4.36 9.64 15.67
N LEU A 10 -3.29 10.35 15.71
CA LEU A 10 -2.67 10.83 14.50
C LEU A 10 -2.17 9.74 13.62
N GLU A 11 -1.79 8.64 14.22
CA GLU A 11 -1.26 7.57 13.45
C GLU A 11 -2.25 6.95 12.54
N LYS A 12 -3.50 7.10 12.85
CA LYS A 12 -4.51 6.49 12.03
C LYS A 12 -4.70 7.18 10.73
N ASN A 13 -4.10 8.34 10.57
CA ASN A 13 -4.30 9.10 9.37
C ASN A 13 -3.27 8.81 8.31
N THR A 14 -2.65 7.65 8.37
CA THR A 14 -1.75 7.25 7.31
C THR A 14 -2.49 6.76 6.08
N ASN A 15 -3.81 6.57 6.18
CA ASN A 15 -4.59 6.16 5.01
C ASN A 15 -4.58 7.26 3.97
N ILE A 16 -4.21 6.92 2.75
CA ILE A 16 -4.27 7.86 1.64
C ILE A 16 -4.94 7.17 0.47
N ASN A 17 -5.47 7.98 -0.43
CA ASN A 17 -6.06 7.47 -1.66
C ASN A 17 -5.02 7.49 -2.77
N PHE A 18 -4.87 6.36 -3.45
CA PHE A 18 -3.95 6.25 -4.56
C PHE A 18 -4.56 5.30 -5.58
N LEU A 19 -4.84 5.83 -6.77
CA LEU A 19 -5.44 5.05 -7.86
C LEU A 19 -6.75 4.37 -7.45
N GLY A 20 -7.52 5.00 -6.58
CA GLY A 20 -8.78 4.43 -6.12
C GLY A 20 -8.63 3.41 -5.02
N MET A 21 -7.42 3.22 -4.52
CA MET A 21 -7.18 2.37 -3.37
C MET A 21 -6.88 3.22 -2.16
N GLN A 22 -7.29 2.74 -0.99
CA GLN A 22 -6.86 3.35 0.26
C GLN A 22 -5.69 2.53 0.78
N LEU A 23 -4.58 3.19 1.00
CA LEU A 23 -3.34 2.53 1.45
C LEU A 23 -2.93 3.10 2.79
N ARG A 24 -2.36 2.26 3.64
CA ARG A 24 -1.87 2.69 4.94
C ARG A 24 -0.50 2.08 5.22
N ASP A 25 0.24 2.75 6.09
CA ASP A 25 1.53 2.24 6.53
C ASP A 25 1.33 0.93 7.30
N MET A 26 2.33 0.09 7.26
CA MET A 26 2.32 -1.17 7.99
C MET A 26 3.29 -1.11 9.15
N SER A 27 2.95 -1.78 10.24
CA SER A 27 3.84 -1.89 11.38
C SER A 27 4.91 -2.93 11.08
N ILE A 28 5.99 -2.90 11.86
CA ILE A 28 7.05 -3.88 11.72
C ILE A 28 6.51 -5.27 11.96
N GLU A 29 5.62 -5.42 12.93
CA GLU A 29 5.03 -6.72 13.23
C GLU A 29 4.23 -7.26 12.07
N GLU A 30 3.47 -6.39 11.41
CA GLU A 30 2.70 -6.83 10.25
C GLU A 30 3.59 -7.29 9.12
N LEU A 31 4.68 -6.57 8.89
CA LEU A 31 5.62 -6.92 7.85
C LEU A 31 6.31 -8.25 8.14
N GLU A 32 6.67 -8.45 9.40
CA GLU A 32 7.34 -9.68 9.80
C GLU A 32 6.46 -10.90 9.65
N GLU A 33 5.17 -10.74 9.87
CA GLU A 33 4.24 -11.86 9.75
C GLU A 33 4.21 -12.44 8.35
N ILE A 34 4.47 -11.61 7.34
CA ILE A 34 4.46 -12.08 5.97
C ILE A 34 5.84 -12.02 5.34
N ASP A 35 6.87 -11.83 6.18
CA ASP A 35 8.25 -11.89 5.76
C ASP A 35 8.60 -10.85 4.70
N LEU A 36 8.09 -9.66 4.86
CA LEU A 36 8.39 -8.53 3.98
C LEU A 36 9.22 -7.50 4.71
N SER A 37 10.09 -6.82 3.97
CA SER A 37 10.92 -5.77 4.53
C SER A 37 10.24 -4.40 4.48
N HIS A 38 9.28 -4.23 3.57
CA HIS A 38 8.59 -2.95 3.43
C HIS A 38 7.30 -3.14 2.65
N GLY A 39 6.44 -2.13 2.68
CA GLY A 39 5.22 -2.13 1.91
C GLY A 39 4.14 -1.31 2.59
N VAL A 40 3.08 -1.03 1.83
CA VAL A 40 1.90 -0.37 2.36
C VAL A 40 0.70 -1.26 2.09
N LYS A 41 -0.24 -1.28 3.01
CA LYS A 41 -1.34 -2.22 2.96
C LYS A 41 -2.56 -1.60 2.30
N VAL A 42 -3.22 -2.37 1.44
CA VAL A 42 -4.48 -1.96 0.82
C VAL A 42 -5.58 -2.15 1.85
N SER A 43 -6.11 -1.05 2.39
CA SER A 43 -7.20 -1.13 3.35
C SER A 43 -8.55 -1.14 2.64
N ASN A 44 -8.60 -0.66 1.39
CA ASN A 44 -9.81 -0.71 0.60
C ASN A 44 -9.41 -0.53 -0.86
N ASN A 45 -10.10 -1.22 -1.76
CA ASN A 45 -9.81 -1.10 -3.19
C ASN A 45 -11.09 -0.81 -3.95
N ARG A 46 -11.19 0.42 -4.46
CA ARG A 46 -12.33 0.84 -5.27
C ARG A 46 -11.98 0.95 -6.76
N ASN A 47 -10.75 0.56 -7.11
CA ASN A 47 -10.33 0.56 -8.51
C ASN A 47 -10.79 -0.72 -9.16
N SER A 48 -11.78 -0.63 -10.04
CA SER A 48 -12.37 -1.83 -10.62
C SER A 48 -11.37 -2.61 -11.49
N SER A 49 -10.46 -1.92 -12.15
CA SER A 49 -9.46 -2.60 -12.96
C SER A 49 -8.51 -3.43 -12.10
N LEU A 50 -8.00 -2.84 -11.04
CA LEU A 50 -7.12 -3.57 -10.14
C LEU A 50 -7.87 -4.67 -9.41
N TYR A 51 -9.13 -4.44 -9.08
CA TYR A 51 -9.94 -5.46 -8.44
C TYR A 51 -10.09 -6.67 -9.35
N ARG A 52 -10.32 -6.44 -10.64
CA ARG A 52 -10.43 -7.53 -11.59
C ARG A 52 -9.12 -8.26 -11.80
N MET A 53 -8.00 -7.58 -11.54
CA MET A 53 -6.68 -8.21 -11.62
C MET A 53 -6.36 -9.03 -10.38
N GLY A 54 -7.24 -9.01 -9.38
CA GLY A 54 -7.05 -9.83 -8.20
C GLY A 54 -6.63 -9.08 -6.96
N ILE A 55 -6.50 -7.77 -7.02
CA ILE A 55 -6.04 -6.99 -5.87
C ILE A 55 -7.20 -6.74 -4.94
N ARG A 56 -7.09 -7.20 -3.72
CA ARG A 56 -8.15 -7.14 -2.71
C ARG A 56 -7.63 -6.45 -1.46
N GLU A 57 -8.53 -6.17 -0.55
CA GLU A 57 -8.15 -5.66 0.77
C GLU A 57 -7.20 -6.65 1.41
N GLY A 58 -6.18 -6.12 2.09
CA GLY A 58 -5.20 -6.96 2.73
C GLY A 58 -3.95 -7.19 1.91
N TYR A 59 -3.98 -6.88 0.62
CA TYR A 59 -2.78 -6.97 -0.20
C TYR A 59 -1.80 -5.87 0.19
N ILE A 60 -0.53 -6.08 -0.10
CA ILE A 60 0.51 -5.14 0.25
C ILE A 60 1.21 -4.68 -1.02
N LEU A 61 1.26 -3.37 -1.22
CA LEU A 61 1.96 -2.77 -2.35
C LEU A 61 3.40 -2.51 -1.95
N THR A 62 4.35 -3.07 -2.68
CA THR A 62 5.76 -2.94 -2.35
C THR A 62 6.56 -2.15 -3.35
N GLU A 63 6.15 -2.11 -4.62
CA GLU A 63 6.90 -1.37 -5.64
C GLU A 63 5.97 -0.81 -6.71
N ILE A 64 6.37 0.33 -7.25
CA ILE A 64 5.74 0.92 -8.43
C ILE A 64 6.87 1.33 -9.35
N ASN A 65 6.90 0.82 -10.58
CA ASN A 65 7.93 1.16 -11.57
C ASN A 65 9.34 0.97 -11.00
N SER A 66 9.54 -0.09 -10.22
CA SER A 66 10.83 -0.42 -9.58
C SER A 66 11.22 0.54 -8.46
N ILE A 67 10.31 1.42 -8.05
CA ILE A 67 10.54 2.28 -6.89
C ILE A 67 9.94 1.59 -5.68
N SER A 68 10.77 1.36 -4.67
CA SER A 68 10.30 0.72 -3.43
C SER A 68 9.36 1.66 -2.69
N ILE A 69 8.21 1.13 -2.31
CA ILE A 69 7.21 1.89 -1.55
C ILE A 69 7.26 1.38 -0.12
N LYS A 70 7.90 2.15 0.75
CA LYS A 70 8.08 1.73 2.13
C LYS A 70 7.01 2.30 3.04
N LYS A 71 6.53 3.51 2.71
CA LYS A 71 5.50 4.19 3.47
C LYS A 71 4.59 4.90 2.49
N THR A 72 3.44 5.32 2.99
CA THR A 72 2.52 6.08 2.15
C THR A 72 3.17 7.35 1.62
N ASP A 73 4.13 7.92 2.36
CA ASP A 73 4.81 9.12 1.90
C ASP A 73 5.57 8.88 0.60
N ASP A 74 6.01 7.67 0.36
CA ASP A 74 6.74 7.36 -0.86
C ASP A 74 5.87 7.46 -2.10
N LEU A 75 4.56 7.43 -1.93
CA LEU A 75 3.65 7.56 -3.06
C LEU A 75 3.70 8.96 -3.66
N SER A 76 4.19 9.93 -2.92
CA SER A 76 4.35 11.27 -3.46
C SER A 76 5.44 11.33 -4.54
N LEU A 77 6.29 10.31 -4.61
CA LEU A 77 7.28 10.21 -5.68
C LEU A 77 6.62 9.85 -7.00
N ILE A 78 5.39 9.37 -6.96
CA ILE A 78 4.64 9.00 -8.14
C ILE A 78 3.61 10.10 -8.36
N ASN A 79 3.88 10.99 -9.29
CA ASN A 79 2.94 12.10 -9.50
C ASN A 79 1.89 11.72 -10.54
N SER A 80 0.92 12.59 -10.74
CA SER A 80 -0.21 12.28 -11.60
C SER A 80 0.19 12.14 -13.07
N ASN A 81 1.35 12.64 -13.45
CA ASN A 81 1.82 12.55 -14.82
C ASN A 81 2.71 11.34 -15.03
N THR A 82 3.03 10.61 -13.98
CA THR A 82 3.88 9.45 -14.08
C THR A 82 3.09 8.29 -14.66
N LYS A 83 3.59 7.72 -15.74
CA LYS A 83 2.95 6.53 -16.30
C LYS A 83 3.39 5.33 -15.47
N ILE A 84 2.43 4.58 -14.97
CA ILE A 84 2.73 3.40 -14.19
C ILE A 84 2.79 2.21 -15.13
N ASN A 85 3.97 1.58 -15.19
CA ASN A 85 4.20 0.43 -16.06
C ASN A 85 4.10 -0.89 -15.32
N GLN A 86 4.35 -0.87 -14.03
CA GLN A 86 4.40 -2.11 -13.26
C GLN A 86 4.15 -1.80 -11.79
N MET A 87 3.47 -2.72 -11.13
CA MET A 87 3.25 -2.64 -9.69
C MET A 87 3.47 -4.04 -9.13
N ILE A 88 4.05 -4.11 -7.94
CA ILE A 88 4.25 -5.38 -7.26
C ILE A 88 3.50 -5.36 -5.95
N PHE A 89 2.63 -6.35 -5.80
CA PHE A 89 1.84 -6.54 -4.59
C PHE A 89 2.19 -7.90 -4.00
N PHE A 90 1.93 -8.04 -2.71
CA PHE A 90 1.98 -9.35 -2.08
C PHE A 90 0.61 -9.61 -1.46
N SER A 91 0.17 -10.86 -1.55
CA SER A 91 -1.10 -11.24 -0.93
C SER A 91 -0.91 -11.32 0.59
N PRO A 92 -2.01 -11.38 1.34
CA PRO A 92 -1.88 -11.56 2.79
C PRO A 92 -1.15 -12.83 3.19
N GLU A 93 -1.08 -13.81 2.27
CA GLU A 93 -0.33 -15.04 2.51
C GLU A 93 1.13 -14.93 2.10
N GLY A 94 1.54 -13.77 1.56
CA GLY A 94 2.92 -13.58 1.17
C GLY A 94 3.25 -13.94 -0.27
N GLU A 95 2.24 -14.15 -1.10
CA GLU A 95 2.49 -14.50 -2.50
C GLU A 95 2.67 -13.24 -3.33
N LYS A 96 3.67 -13.25 -4.18
CA LYS A 96 4.00 -12.09 -5.01
C LYS A 96 3.12 -12.02 -6.23
N GLU A 97 2.55 -10.84 -6.47
CA GLU A 97 1.74 -10.57 -7.64
C GLU A 97 2.34 -9.40 -8.39
N ARG A 98 2.71 -9.62 -9.62
CA ARG A 98 3.29 -8.57 -10.44
C ARG A 98 2.34 -8.17 -11.54
N LEU A 99 1.97 -6.90 -11.56
CA LEU A 99 1.05 -6.37 -12.56
C LEU A 99 1.82 -5.53 -13.55
N ILE A 100 1.61 -5.80 -14.84
CA ILE A 100 2.26 -5.06 -15.91
C ILE A 100 1.18 -4.30 -16.66
N PHE A 101 1.42 -3.01 -16.87
CA PHE A 101 0.49 -2.15 -17.59
C PHE A 101 1.14 -1.67 -18.88
N GLU A 102 0.35 -1.56 -19.93
CA GLU A 102 0.87 -1.08 -21.22
C GLU A 102 0.23 0.21 -21.65
#